data_a6abcb320713a2a384d652913f927e35
#
_entry.id   a6abcb320713a2a384d652913f927e35
#
_cell.length_a   1.000
_cell.length_b   1.000
_cell.length_c   1.000
_cell.angle_alpha   90.00
_cell.angle_beta   90.00
_cell.angle_gamma   90.00
#
_symmetry.space_group_name_H-M   'P 1'
#
loop_
_entity.id
_entity.type
_entity.pdbx_description
1 polymer ?
#
loop_
_entity_poly.entity_id
_entity_poly.type
_entity_poly.pdbx_seq_one_letter_code
_entity_poly.pdbx_strand_id
1 'polypeptide(L)'
;MITKDVRDKAQEPMAWFQHDSNSAQDQKCQRLLFRYGNAGYGAFWRICEILANTTTHSLPVETDEDWLILAEQIGMRKAGAFDDMSSVEDCRDFISCLLEIGLLNRDGKGRIESARMQKNALYFGMQRANGAKGGRPKKNKSESTE
;
A
#
# COMPACT_ATOMS: atom_id res chain seq x y z
N MET A 1 -1.60 -16.47 -17.26
CA MET A 1 -0.68 -15.53 -17.92
C MET A 1 -1.08 -14.09 -17.61
N ILE A 2 -0.13 -13.26 -17.20
CA ILE A 2 -0.39 -11.86 -16.88
C ILE A 2 -0.24 -11.03 -18.14
N THR A 3 -1.36 -10.51 -18.65
CA THR A 3 -1.40 -9.68 -19.85
C THR A 3 -1.02 -8.24 -19.53
N LYS A 4 -0.74 -7.44 -20.58
CA LYS A 4 -0.54 -6.00 -20.43
C LYS A 4 -1.76 -5.33 -19.80
N ASP A 5 -2.97 -5.70 -20.21
CA ASP A 5 -4.21 -5.15 -19.67
C ASP A 5 -4.33 -5.40 -18.16
N VAL A 6 -4.03 -6.60 -17.70
CA VAL A 6 -4.02 -6.92 -16.27
C VAL A 6 -3.00 -6.06 -15.53
N ARG A 7 -1.79 -5.91 -16.07
CA ARG A 7 -0.75 -5.09 -15.45
C ARG A 7 -1.14 -3.62 -15.38
N ASP A 8 -1.73 -3.09 -16.44
CA ASP A 8 -2.18 -1.69 -16.48
C ASP A 8 -3.28 -1.46 -15.43
N LYS A 9 -4.24 -2.36 -15.35
CA LYS A 9 -5.34 -2.26 -14.37
C LYS A 9 -4.87 -2.49 -12.93
N ALA A 10 -3.83 -3.30 -12.74
CA ALA A 10 -3.24 -3.52 -11.41
C ALA A 10 -2.57 -2.26 -10.86
N GLN A 11 -2.19 -1.30 -11.71
CA GLN A 11 -1.57 -0.05 -11.28
C GLN A 11 -2.57 1.02 -10.83
N GLU A 12 -3.85 0.81 -11.08
CA GLU A 12 -4.90 1.75 -10.69
C GLU A 12 -5.11 1.73 -9.17
N PRO A 13 -5.45 2.89 -8.56
CA PRO A 13 -5.77 2.93 -7.14
C PRO A 13 -6.84 1.92 -6.74
N MET A 14 -6.67 1.33 -5.56
CA MET A 14 -7.62 0.38 -4.99
C MET A 14 -8.46 1.07 -3.91
N ALA A 15 -9.78 0.84 -3.94
CA ALA A 15 -10.69 1.39 -2.93
C ALA A 15 -10.53 0.68 -1.58
N TRP A 16 -10.04 -0.54 -1.57
CA TRP A 16 -9.77 -1.33 -0.36
C TRP A 16 -8.67 -2.34 -0.66
N PHE A 17 -8.09 -2.86 0.39
CA PHE A 17 -7.05 -3.88 0.30
C PHE A 17 -7.18 -4.84 1.48
N GLN A 18 -6.51 -5.98 1.41
CA GLN A 18 -6.63 -7.02 2.42
C GLN A 18 -5.80 -6.71 3.66
N HIS A 19 -6.45 -6.75 4.82
CA HIS A 19 -5.83 -6.70 6.13
C HIS A 19 -6.26 -7.95 6.91
N ASP A 20 -5.38 -8.91 7.04
CA ASP A 20 -5.70 -10.17 7.71
C ASP A 20 -5.94 -9.94 9.20
N SER A 21 -6.94 -10.62 9.76
CA SER A 21 -7.27 -10.52 11.18
C SER A 21 -6.13 -10.97 12.10
N ASN A 22 -5.20 -11.78 11.59
CA ASN A 22 -4.04 -12.25 12.33
C ASN A 22 -2.73 -11.54 11.96
N SER A 23 -2.79 -10.36 11.35
CA SER A 23 -1.61 -9.62 10.92
C SER A 23 -0.63 -9.37 12.05
N ALA A 24 -1.11 -9.04 13.25
CA ALA A 24 -0.24 -8.79 14.41
C ALA A 24 0.53 -10.04 14.87
N GLN A 25 0.08 -11.23 14.48
CA GLN A 25 0.74 -12.50 14.79
C GLN A 25 1.81 -12.87 13.76
N ASP A 26 1.83 -12.21 12.62
CA ASP A 26 2.88 -12.40 11.62
C ASP A 26 4.24 -12.01 12.20
N GLN A 27 5.27 -12.78 11.90
CA GLN A 27 6.60 -12.59 12.47
C GLN A 27 7.17 -11.19 12.16
N LYS A 28 6.96 -10.69 10.97
CA LYS A 28 7.43 -9.36 10.58
C LYS A 28 6.69 -8.26 11.36
N CYS A 29 5.38 -8.39 11.50
CA CYS A 29 4.57 -7.45 12.28
C CYS A 29 4.91 -7.51 13.76
N GLN A 30 5.23 -8.69 14.30
CA GLN A 30 5.69 -8.83 15.69
C GLN A 30 6.99 -8.07 15.93
N ARG A 31 7.92 -8.11 14.97
CA ARG A 31 9.17 -7.33 15.05
C ARG A 31 8.91 -5.84 15.02
N LEU A 32 7.98 -5.40 14.18
CA LEU A 32 7.57 -4.01 14.12
C LEU A 32 6.95 -3.56 15.45
N LEU A 33 6.04 -4.36 15.98
CA LEU A 33 5.39 -4.09 17.27
C LEU A 33 6.43 -4.02 18.41
N PHE A 34 7.41 -4.90 18.40
CA PHE A 34 8.48 -4.88 19.39
C PHE A 34 9.30 -3.60 19.32
N ARG A 35 9.66 -3.12 18.13
CA ARG A 35 10.52 -1.95 17.94
C ARG A 35 9.78 -0.62 18.11
N TYR A 36 8.54 -0.54 17.65
CA TYR A 36 7.80 0.72 17.56
C TYR A 36 6.43 0.70 18.23
N GLY A 37 6.00 -0.44 18.75
CA GLY A 37 4.70 -0.57 19.40
C GLY A 37 3.52 -0.35 18.47
N ASN A 38 2.36 -0.09 19.05
CA ASN A 38 1.13 0.13 18.30
C ASN A 38 1.19 1.37 17.40
N ALA A 39 1.93 2.40 17.79
CA ALA A 39 2.10 3.60 16.99
C ALA A 39 2.80 3.25 15.66
N GLY A 40 3.86 2.44 15.69
CA GLY A 40 4.53 1.98 14.48
C GLY A 40 3.68 1.06 13.64
N TYR A 41 2.93 0.17 14.28
CA TYR A 41 2.00 -0.72 13.60
C TYR A 41 0.91 0.09 12.87
N GLY A 42 0.34 1.09 13.54
CA GLY A 42 -0.63 2.00 12.94
C GLY A 42 -0.03 2.80 11.78
N ALA A 43 1.18 3.31 11.95
CA ALA A 43 1.89 4.05 10.89
C ALA A 43 2.13 3.16 9.67
N PHE A 44 2.49 1.90 9.86
CA PHE A 44 2.65 0.93 8.76
C PHE A 44 1.34 0.75 7.98
N TRP A 45 0.21 0.59 8.68
CA TRP A 45 -1.07 0.44 7.99
C TRP A 45 -1.50 1.72 7.27
N ARG A 46 -1.13 2.90 7.80
CA ARG A 46 -1.28 4.15 7.06
C ARG A 46 -0.49 4.15 5.75
N ILE A 47 0.72 3.62 5.78
CA ILE A 47 1.53 3.45 4.57
C ILE A 47 0.82 2.52 3.59
N CYS A 48 0.25 1.41 4.07
CA CYS A 48 -0.51 0.50 3.22
C CYS A 48 -1.71 1.20 2.55
N GLU A 49 -2.42 2.05 3.29
CA GLU A 49 -3.51 2.85 2.72
C GLU A 49 -3.01 3.77 1.61
N ILE A 50 -1.88 4.45 1.83
CA ILE A 50 -1.27 5.34 0.84
C ILE A 50 -0.87 4.55 -0.40
N LEU A 51 -0.20 3.41 -0.23
CA LEU A 51 0.22 2.56 -1.33
C LEU A 51 -0.98 2.06 -2.14
N ALA A 52 -2.03 1.62 -1.46
CA ALA A 52 -3.24 1.12 -2.12
C ALA A 52 -3.89 2.21 -2.99
N ASN A 53 -3.91 3.45 -2.50
CA ASN A 53 -4.55 4.58 -3.16
C ASN A 53 -3.66 5.32 -4.16
N THR A 54 -2.40 4.89 -4.30
CA THR A 54 -1.44 5.54 -5.20
C THR A 54 -1.33 4.72 -6.49
N THR A 55 -1.28 5.40 -7.64
CA THR A 55 -0.99 4.74 -8.92
C THR A 55 0.36 4.04 -8.83
N THR A 56 0.47 2.84 -9.37
CA THR A 56 1.63 1.94 -9.28
C THR A 56 1.93 1.38 -7.89
N HIS A 57 1.19 1.81 -6.86
CA HIS A 57 1.34 1.32 -5.47
C HIS A 57 2.77 1.41 -4.96
N SER A 58 3.40 2.56 -5.20
CA SER A 58 4.77 2.85 -4.76
C SER A 58 4.87 4.28 -4.23
N LEU A 59 5.85 4.50 -3.36
CA LEU A 59 6.11 5.82 -2.76
C LEU A 59 7.35 6.43 -3.41
N PRO A 60 7.20 7.54 -4.14
CA PRO A 60 8.35 8.27 -4.66
C PRO A 60 8.87 9.26 -3.61
N VAL A 61 9.61 8.78 -2.62
CA VAL A 61 10.21 9.65 -1.58
C VAL A 61 11.62 10.00 -1.99
N GLU A 62 11.83 11.22 -2.47
CA GLU A 62 13.12 11.69 -2.99
C GLU A 62 13.65 12.91 -2.26
N THR A 63 12.78 13.85 -1.91
CA THR A 63 13.16 15.12 -1.27
C THR A 63 12.79 15.15 0.20
N ASP A 64 13.39 16.08 0.96
CA ASP A 64 13.01 16.29 2.36
C ASP A 64 11.53 16.65 2.51
N GLU A 65 10.99 17.41 1.55
CA GLU A 65 9.56 17.72 1.53
C GLU A 65 8.70 16.46 1.42
N ASP A 66 9.10 15.52 0.56
CA ASP A 66 8.39 14.22 0.42
C ASP A 66 8.40 13.47 1.75
N TRP A 67 9.53 13.46 2.45
CA TRP A 67 9.65 12.81 3.76
C TRP A 67 8.78 13.49 4.81
N LEU A 68 8.73 14.82 4.81
CA LEU A 68 7.89 15.57 5.73
C LEU A 68 6.40 15.31 5.49
N ILE A 69 5.99 15.29 4.23
CA ILE A 69 4.60 14.97 3.85
C ILE A 69 4.25 13.56 4.32
N LEU A 70 5.13 12.59 4.06
CA LEU A 70 4.91 11.22 4.51
C LEU A 70 4.82 11.14 6.03
N ALA A 71 5.72 11.81 6.74
CA ALA A 71 5.72 11.84 8.20
C ALA A 71 4.40 12.38 8.77
N GLU A 72 3.83 13.41 8.16
CA GLU A 72 2.52 13.93 8.55
C GLU A 72 1.42 12.91 8.29
N GLN A 73 1.43 12.28 7.12
CA GLN A 73 0.42 11.31 6.72
C GLN A 73 0.37 10.08 7.62
N ILE A 74 1.52 9.65 8.14
CA ILE A 74 1.60 8.47 9.01
C ILE A 74 1.65 8.81 10.51
N GLY A 75 1.48 10.09 10.84
CA GLY A 75 1.36 10.53 12.23
C GLY A 75 2.67 10.73 12.96
N MET A 76 3.81 10.78 12.26
CA MET A 76 5.13 11.03 12.86
C MET A 76 5.47 12.51 12.93
N ARG A 77 4.67 13.36 12.33
CA ARG A 77 4.84 14.81 12.37
C ARG A 77 3.51 15.49 12.58
N LYS A 78 3.48 16.47 13.45
CA LYS A 78 2.28 17.28 13.65
C LYS A 78 2.12 18.25 12.49
N ALA A 79 0.92 18.33 11.92
CA ALA A 79 0.60 19.28 10.85
C ALA A 79 0.88 20.72 11.32
N GLY A 80 1.52 21.50 10.46
CA GLY A 80 1.85 22.90 10.74
C GLY A 80 3.15 23.13 11.49
N ALA A 81 3.95 22.11 11.75
CA ALA A 81 5.26 22.22 12.41
C ALA A 81 6.35 22.65 11.40
N PHE A 82 6.28 23.87 10.90
CA PHE A 82 7.09 24.35 9.77
C PHE A 82 8.60 24.26 9.98
N ASP A 83 9.05 24.52 11.21
CA ASP A 83 10.49 24.62 11.51
C ASP A 83 11.09 23.32 12.03
N ASP A 84 10.29 22.27 12.21
CA ASP A 84 10.75 21.00 12.74
C ASP A 84 11.10 20.02 11.62
N MET A 85 12.41 19.88 11.37
CA MET A 85 12.96 18.96 10.37
C MET A 85 13.37 17.60 10.96
N SER A 86 13.26 17.42 12.29
CA SER A 86 13.65 16.17 12.95
C SER A 86 12.84 14.97 12.43
N SER A 87 11.59 15.20 12.04
CA SER A 87 10.70 14.18 11.52
C SER A 87 11.17 13.55 10.22
N VAL A 88 12.04 14.20 9.44
CA VAL A 88 12.63 13.63 8.22
C VAL A 88 13.48 12.44 8.60
N GLU A 89 14.39 12.59 9.56
CA GLU A 89 15.27 11.51 10.00
C GLU A 89 14.48 10.40 10.68
N ASP A 90 13.55 10.73 11.55
CA ASP A 90 12.69 9.76 12.23
C ASP A 90 11.89 8.93 11.22
N CYS A 91 11.32 9.58 10.21
CA CYS A 91 10.54 8.90 9.17
C CYS A 91 11.44 8.00 8.32
N ARG A 92 12.63 8.46 7.96
CA ARG A 92 13.62 7.66 7.23
C ARG A 92 14.01 6.41 8.03
N ASP A 93 14.27 6.57 9.32
CA ASP A 93 14.63 5.48 10.21
C ASP A 93 13.49 4.46 10.31
N PHE A 94 12.26 4.94 10.40
CA PHE A 94 11.07 4.08 10.43
C PHE A 94 10.93 3.28 9.13
N ILE A 95 11.02 3.93 7.99
CA ILE A 95 10.95 3.27 6.68
C ILE A 95 12.12 2.28 6.52
N SER A 96 13.33 2.65 6.96
CA SER A 96 14.48 1.75 6.93
C SER A 96 14.23 0.50 7.76
N CYS A 97 13.58 0.63 8.91
CA CYS A 97 13.17 -0.50 9.73
C CYS A 97 12.19 -1.41 8.98
N LEU A 98 11.19 -0.84 8.32
CA LEU A 98 10.22 -1.61 7.54
C LEU A 98 10.87 -2.36 6.37
N LEU A 99 11.87 -1.74 5.73
CA LEU A 99 12.65 -2.37 4.67
C LEU A 99 13.51 -3.51 5.24
N GLU A 100 14.17 -3.29 6.37
CA GLU A 100 14.99 -4.30 7.04
C GLU A 100 14.17 -5.52 7.47
N ILE A 101 13.00 -5.29 8.05
CA ILE A 101 12.08 -6.36 8.48
C ILE A 101 11.51 -7.10 7.26
N GLY A 102 11.36 -6.42 6.13
CA GLY A 102 10.78 -6.99 4.92
C GLY A 102 9.29 -6.75 4.76
N LEU A 103 8.70 -5.82 5.52
CA LEU A 103 7.33 -5.36 5.32
C LEU A 103 7.20 -4.45 4.11
N LEU A 104 8.25 -3.73 3.79
CA LEU A 104 8.39 -2.95 2.57
C LEU A 104 9.63 -3.39 1.82
N ASN A 105 9.71 -3.06 0.54
CA ASN A 105 10.86 -3.34 -0.30
C ASN A 105 11.03 -2.20 -1.32
N ARG A 106 12.18 -2.17 -1.99
CA ARG A 106 12.41 -1.25 -3.10
C ARG A 106 12.14 -1.96 -4.42
N ASP A 107 11.46 -1.26 -5.32
CA ASP A 107 11.23 -1.77 -6.68
C ASP A 107 12.50 -1.59 -7.55
N GLY A 108 12.42 -1.98 -8.82
CA GLY A 108 13.54 -1.86 -9.75
C GLY A 108 13.97 -0.42 -10.04
N LYS A 109 13.17 0.57 -9.69
CA LYS A 109 13.48 2.00 -9.83
C LYS A 109 13.85 2.65 -8.49
N GLY A 110 14.02 1.85 -7.43
CA GLY A 110 14.37 2.35 -6.11
C GLY A 110 13.21 2.94 -5.32
N ARG A 111 11.98 2.88 -5.84
CA ARG A 111 10.79 3.36 -5.12
C ARG A 111 10.39 2.35 -4.04
N ILE A 112 9.72 2.84 -3.03
CA ILE A 112 9.29 2.02 -1.90
C ILE A 112 7.93 1.41 -2.21
N GLU A 113 7.81 0.11 -2.04
CA GLU A 113 6.60 -0.65 -2.28
C GLU A 113 6.43 -1.76 -1.25
N SER A 114 5.29 -2.44 -1.28
CA SER A 114 5.03 -3.67 -0.54
C SER A 114 4.78 -4.80 -1.52
N ALA A 115 5.56 -5.87 -1.44
CA ALA A 115 5.37 -7.04 -2.30
C ALA A 115 3.96 -7.62 -2.15
N ARG A 116 3.43 -7.62 -0.93
CA ARG A 116 2.06 -8.08 -0.66
C ARG A 116 1.02 -7.16 -1.33
N MET A 117 1.23 -5.84 -1.26
CA MET A 117 0.34 -4.87 -1.91
C MET A 117 0.35 -5.04 -3.43
N GLN A 118 1.52 -5.26 -4.02
CA GLN A 118 1.63 -5.54 -5.46
C GLN A 118 0.88 -6.82 -5.85
N LYS A 119 0.93 -7.84 -5.00
CA LYS A 119 0.19 -9.08 -5.20
C LYS A 119 -1.33 -8.86 -5.15
N ASN A 120 -1.80 -8.10 -4.17
CA ASN A 120 -3.21 -7.72 -4.06
C ASN A 120 -3.65 -6.89 -5.26
N ALA A 121 -2.82 -5.94 -5.68
CA ALA A 121 -3.09 -5.10 -6.84
C ALA A 121 -3.21 -5.93 -8.11
N LEU A 122 -2.34 -6.91 -8.28
CA LEU A 122 -2.38 -7.82 -9.43
C LEU A 122 -3.67 -8.63 -9.45
N TYR A 123 -4.09 -9.14 -8.30
CA TYR A 123 -5.37 -9.84 -8.17
C TYR A 123 -6.54 -8.94 -8.60
N PHE A 124 -6.59 -7.71 -8.11
CA PHE A 124 -7.63 -6.75 -8.51
C PHE A 124 -7.54 -6.38 -9.99
N GLY A 125 -6.32 -6.28 -10.52
CA GLY A 125 -6.12 -6.06 -11.95
C GLY A 125 -6.71 -7.19 -12.80
N MET A 126 -6.53 -8.43 -12.39
CA MET A 126 -7.14 -9.60 -13.03
C MET A 126 -8.65 -9.55 -12.96
N GLN A 127 -9.22 -9.20 -11.81
CA GLN A 127 -10.67 -9.06 -11.63
C GLN A 127 -11.25 -7.96 -12.53
N ARG A 128 -10.60 -6.82 -12.59
CA ARG A 128 -11.01 -5.70 -13.45
C ARG A 128 -10.93 -6.07 -14.93
N ALA A 129 -9.86 -6.74 -15.33
CA ALA A 129 -9.69 -7.19 -16.72
C ALA A 129 -10.76 -8.21 -17.11
N ASN A 130 -11.07 -9.16 -16.23
CA ASN A 130 -12.11 -10.15 -16.46
C ASN A 130 -13.49 -9.50 -16.53
N GLY A 131 -13.77 -8.52 -15.67
CA GLY A 131 -15.00 -7.74 -15.70
C GLY A 131 -15.18 -6.99 -17.01
N ALA A 132 -14.11 -6.39 -17.53
CA ALA A 132 -14.13 -5.67 -18.81
C ALA A 132 -14.37 -6.59 -20.01
N LYS A 133 -14.02 -7.87 -19.89
CA LYS A 133 -14.22 -8.89 -20.95
C LYS A 133 -15.62 -9.52 -20.94
N GLY A 134 -16.55 -8.97 -20.15
CA GLY A 134 -17.91 -9.42 -20.12
C GLY A 134 -18.40 -10.08 -18.84
N GLY A 135 -17.48 -10.52 -17.98
CA GLY A 135 -17.82 -11.09 -16.67
C GLY A 135 -19.00 -12.05 -16.69
N ARG A 136 -19.76 -12.05 -15.61
CA ARG A 136 -21.00 -12.85 -15.53
C ARG A 136 -22.03 -12.29 -16.51
N PRO A 137 -22.59 -13.11 -17.43
CA PRO A 137 -23.63 -12.63 -18.33
C PRO A 137 -24.80 -12.04 -17.55
N LYS A 138 -25.28 -10.88 -17.96
CA LYS A 138 -26.50 -10.32 -17.39
C LYS A 138 -27.64 -11.28 -17.68
N LYS A 139 -28.41 -11.64 -16.67
CA LYS A 139 -29.65 -12.39 -16.86
C LYS A 139 -30.53 -11.57 -17.79
N ASN A 140 -30.93 -12.20 -18.88
CA ASN A 140 -31.89 -11.59 -19.77
C ASN A 140 -33.22 -11.46 -19.02
N LYS A 141 -33.88 -10.28 -19.11
CA LYS A 141 -35.17 -10.05 -18.43
C LYS A 141 -36.25 -11.04 -18.86
N SER A 142 -36.17 -11.55 -20.08
CA SER A 142 -37.09 -12.59 -20.56
C SER A 142 -36.90 -13.94 -19.86
N GLU A 143 -35.71 -14.23 -19.39
CA GLU A 143 -35.42 -15.45 -18.63
C GLU A 143 -35.78 -15.33 -17.16
N SER A 144 -35.86 -14.12 -16.64
CA SER A 144 -36.17 -13.87 -15.25
C SER A 144 -37.67 -13.83 -14.96
N THR A 145 -38.55 -13.86 -15.98
CA THR A 145 -40.01 -13.83 -15.84
C THR A 145 -40.64 -15.21 -15.89
N GLU A 146 -39.85 -16.23 -16.13
CA GLU A 146 -40.29 -17.61 -16.07
C GLU A 146 -39.91 -18.26 -14.71
#